data_16969c309e44ad62ee3d17058cabb3c3
#
_entry.id   16969c309e44ad62ee3d17058cabb3c3
#
_cell.length_a   1.000
_cell.length_b   1.000
_cell.length_c   1.000
_cell.angle_alpha   90.00
_cell.angle_beta   90.00
_cell.angle_gamma   90.00
#
_symmetry.space_group_name_H-M   'P 1'
#
loop_
_entity.id
_entity.type
_entity.pdbx_description
1 polymer ?
#
loop_
_entity_poly.entity_id
_entity_poly.type
_entity_poly.pdbx_seq_one_letter_code
_entity_poly.pdbx_strand_id
1 'polypeptide(L)'
;MDIERFKDKLAQGTLSRREINKALASVGLAMVTMPLLPRRASAAKGEAIYFTWSGYDIPELFPAYIKKYGVPPDTPVFGDAEEAFTKIRAGYQVDVTHPCSTDVGRWRDAGALQPIDTARLSNWPDVFPRMKTLRNIQEGGKQWFVPFDWGQTSITYRTDLVDLKGKPESWGILWDERYKGRLSVIDSAEDTWWCAAIYAGVDVNNITDADLAKVKALLEKQRPLLRFYQSDMTTVEQALASGEIVAAMTWNSSPLTLSKNGIPVRFAEPKEGALTWVCGLVLVKDAPHYDKAHDLIDAMISVESGVYLITEDGYGHSNEKAFDAVDEDALLARGLSKHPLEILNKGVFVQAVSPELKTKIERDWSDIKAGV
;
A
#
# COMPACT_ATOMS: atom_id res chain seq x y z
N MET A 1 1.66 22.05 -37.45
CA MET A 1 0.61 22.02 -36.41
C MET A 1 0.34 23.44 -35.99
N ASP A 2 -0.91 23.88 -36.01
CA ASP A 2 -1.29 25.24 -35.63
C ASP A 2 -1.11 25.39 -34.08
N ILE A 3 -0.19 26.27 -33.70
CA ILE A 3 0.24 26.47 -32.31
C ILE A 3 -0.90 27.04 -31.45
N GLU A 4 -1.72 27.93 -32.01
CA GLU A 4 -2.85 28.54 -31.30
C GLU A 4 -3.93 27.48 -31.00
N ARG A 5 -4.29 26.68 -31.95
CA ARG A 5 -5.23 25.58 -31.79
C ARG A 5 -4.74 24.49 -30.80
N PHE A 6 -3.41 24.34 -30.72
CA PHE A 6 -2.80 23.43 -29.74
C PHE A 6 -2.89 23.99 -28.30
N LYS A 7 -2.64 25.32 -28.15
CA LYS A 7 -2.79 26.01 -26.86
C LYS A 7 -4.24 25.96 -26.34
N ASP A 8 -5.21 26.20 -27.23
CA ASP A 8 -6.63 26.16 -26.88
C ASP A 8 -7.05 24.77 -26.41
N LYS A 9 -6.64 23.70 -27.08
CA LYS A 9 -6.91 22.33 -26.68
C LYS A 9 -6.19 21.94 -25.40
N LEU A 10 -4.98 22.49 -25.15
CA LEU A 10 -4.25 22.30 -23.90
C LEU A 10 -4.98 22.96 -22.74
N ALA A 11 -5.46 24.19 -22.93
CA ALA A 11 -6.23 24.93 -21.93
C ALA A 11 -7.57 24.26 -21.60
N GLN A 12 -8.18 23.56 -22.57
CA GLN A 12 -9.46 22.85 -22.43
C GLN A 12 -9.30 21.39 -21.96
N GLY A 13 -8.06 20.89 -21.81
CA GLY A 13 -7.80 19.50 -21.39
C GLY A 13 -8.22 18.44 -22.41
N THR A 14 -8.40 18.79 -23.70
CA THR A 14 -8.95 17.94 -24.76
C THR A 14 -7.90 17.34 -25.71
N LEU A 15 -6.61 17.44 -25.37
CA LEU A 15 -5.52 16.87 -26.16
C LEU A 15 -5.47 15.35 -26.09
N SER A 16 -5.50 14.69 -27.24
CA SER A 16 -5.27 13.25 -27.31
C SER A 16 -3.77 12.90 -27.16
N ARG A 17 -3.48 11.69 -26.63
CA ARG A 17 -2.09 11.16 -26.53
C ARG A 17 -1.32 11.23 -27.87
N ARG A 18 -2.03 11.06 -28.99
CA ARG A 18 -1.44 11.13 -30.33
C ARG A 18 -1.04 12.55 -30.72
N GLU A 19 -1.78 13.57 -30.29
CA GLU A 19 -1.47 14.98 -30.53
C GLU A 19 -0.29 15.43 -29.66
N ILE A 20 -0.23 14.96 -28.41
CA ILE A 20 0.91 15.21 -27.49
C ILE A 20 2.19 14.60 -28.07
N ASN A 21 2.17 13.33 -28.48
CA ASN A 21 3.34 12.66 -29.06
C ASN A 21 3.81 13.29 -30.36
N LYS A 22 2.90 13.83 -31.21
CA LYS A 22 3.28 14.57 -32.42
C LYS A 22 3.90 15.91 -32.08
N ALA A 23 3.45 16.60 -31.04
CA ALA A 23 4.04 17.85 -30.57
C ALA A 23 5.47 17.65 -30.03
N LEU A 24 5.67 16.60 -29.23
CA LEU A 24 6.98 16.23 -28.68
C LEU A 24 7.97 15.81 -29.78
N ALA A 25 7.51 15.16 -30.84
CA ALA A 25 8.33 14.75 -31.98
C ALA A 25 8.73 15.92 -32.91
N SER A 26 7.99 17.04 -32.90
CA SER A 26 8.23 18.19 -33.76
C SER A 26 9.08 19.31 -33.14
N VAL A 27 9.34 19.22 -31.82
CA VAL A 27 10.17 20.17 -31.07
C VAL A 27 11.40 19.42 -30.56
N GLY A 28 12.48 19.46 -31.32
CA GLY A 28 13.78 18.98 -30.88
C GLY A 28 14.13 19.62 -29.52
N LEU A 29 14.26 18.80 -28.51
CA LEU A 29 14.74 19.02 -27.13
C LEU A 29 14.99 20.50 -26.75
N ALA A 30 13.94 21.23 -26.45
CA ALA A 30 13.99 22.35 -25.53
C ALA A 30 13.20 21.88 -24.29
N MET A 31 13.90 21.55 -23.20
CA MET A 31 13.27 21.39 -21.89
C MET A 31 12.62 22.73 -21.52
N VAL A 32 11.34 22.86 -21.78
CA VAL A 32 10.53 23.91 -21.16
C VAL A 32 10.26 23.41 -19.74
N THR A 33 11.01 23.93 -18.79
CA THR A 33 10.63 23.89 -17.37
C THR A 33 9.35 24.71 -17.24
N MET A 34 8.20 24.09 -17.49
CA MET A 34 6.94 24.63 -17.01
C MET A 34 6.95 24.53 -15.49
N PRO A 35 6.71 25.61 -14.75
CA PRO A 35 6.39 25.47 -13.34
C PRO A 35 5.16 24.56 -13.26
N LEU A 36 5.29 23.43 -12.59
CA LEU A 36 4.17 22.60 -12.17
C LEU A 36 3.33 23.47 -11.22
N LEU A 37 2.39 24.23 -11.78
CA LEU A 37 1.31 24.76 -10.99
C LEU A 37 0.64 23.54 -10.36
N PRO A 38 0.48 23.51 -9.03
CA PRO A 38 -0.24 22.43 -8.38
C PRO A 38 -1.62 22.37 -9.05
N ARG A 39 -1.89 21.26 -9.72
CA ARG A 39 -3.22 20.99 -10.25
C ARG A 39 -4.08 20.90 -9.00
N ARG A 40 -4.87 21.94 -8.72
CA ARG A 40 -5.93 21.84 -7.72
C ARG A 40 -6.72 20.62 -8.11
N ALA A 41 -6.80 19.63 -7.22
CA ALA A 41 -7.76 18.55 -7.35
C ALA A 41 -9.10 19.25 -7.64
N SER A 42 -9.66 19.02 -8.82
CA SER A 42 -10.94 19.61 -9.20
C SER A 42 -11.97 18.72 -8.57
N ALA A 43 -12.19 18.91 -7.26
CA ALA A 43 -13.35 18.31 -6.61
C ALA A 43 -14.58 18.72 -7.40
N ALA A 44 -15.33 17.77 -7.92
CA ALA A 44 -16.67 18.01 -8.38
C ALA A 44 -17.41 18.67 -7.22
N LYS A 45 -17.79 19.93 -7.39
CA LYS A 45 -18.31 20.91 -6.42
C LYS A 45 -18.67 20.31 -5.05
N GLY A 46 -17.70 20.31 -4.11
CA GLY A 46 -17.95 20.04 -2.70
C GLY A 46 -18.00 18.57 -2.28
N GLU A 47 -17.50 17.61 -3.07
CA GLU A 47 -17.32 16.23 -2.60
C GLU A 47 -16.03 16.05 -1.79
N ALA A 48 -16.00 15.03 -0.89
CA ALA A 48 -14.79 14.68 -0.18
C ALA A 48 -13.69 14.25 -1.15
N ILE A 49 -12.45 14.58 -0.83
CA ILE A 49 -11.26 14.21 -1.60
C ILE A 49 -10.51 13.13 -0.83
N TYR A 50 -10.49 11.93 -1.40
CA TYR A 50 -9.80 10.76 -0.86
C TYR A 50 -8.52 10.49 -1.62
N PHE A 51 -7.38 10.87 -1.05
CA PHE A 51 -6.06 10.64 -1.64
C PHE A 51 -5.52 9.28 -1.18
N THR A 52 -5.43 8.32 -2.09
CA THR A 52 -5.24 6.91 -1.74
C THR A 52 -4.27 6.18 -2.67
N TRP A 53 -4.00 4.92 -2.35
CA TRP A 53 -3.26 3.99 -3.21
C TRP A 53 -4.05 3.68 -4.48
N SER A 54 -3.35 3.38 -5.56
CA SER A 54 -3.98 2.83 -6.77
C SER A 54 -4.68 1.51 -6.44
N GLY A 55 -5.93 1.35 -6.91
CA GLY A 55 -6.76 0.19 -6.62
C GLY A 55 -7.74 0.38 -5.46
N TYR A 56 -7.62 1.47 -4.70
CA TYR A 56 -8.58 1.86 -3.67
C TYR A 56 -9.51 3.01 -4.10
N ASP A 57 -9.45 3.39 -5.37
CA ASP A 57 -10.27 4.43 -6.01
C ASP A 57 -11.57 3.87 -6.62
N ILE A 58 -12.08 2.78 -6.06
CA ILE A 58 -13.23 2.02 -6.57
C ILE A 58 -14.51 2.29 -5.74
N PRO A 59 -15.66 2.49 -6.41
CA PRO A 59 -16.92 2.88 -5.76
C PRO A 59 -17.42 1.89 -4.71
N GLU A 60 -17.10 0.62 -4.87
CA GLU A 60 -17.51 -0.47 -4.00
C GLU A 60 -16.94 -0.38 -2.58
N LEU A 61 -15.89 0.41 -2.37
CA LEU A 61 -15.31 0.64 -1.04
C LEU A 61 -16.05 1.72 -0.24
N PHE A 62 -16.95 2.51 -0.87
CA PHE A 62 -17.68 3.58 -0.17
C PHE A 62 -19.15 3.67 -0.57
N PRO A 63 -19.90 2.53 -0.58
CA PRO A 63 -21.26 2.50 -1.09
C PRO A 63 -22.24 3.38 -0.30
N ALA A 64 -22.07 3.46 1.04
CA ALA A 64 -22.92 4.29 1.88
C ALA A 64 -22.69 5.80 1.60
N TYR A 65 -21.46 6.23 1.28
CA TYR A 65 -21.17 7.60 0.86
C TYR A 65 -21.89 7.93 -0.45
N ILE A 66 -21.77 7.08 -1.47
CA ILE A 66 -22.43 7.27 -2.77
C ILE A 66 -23.96 7.29 -2.60
N LYS A 67 -24.51 6.39 -1.77
CA LYS A 67 -25.95 6.37 -1.47
C LYS A 67 -26.41 7.69 -0.86
N LYS A 68 -25.60 8.31 0.02
CA LYS A 68 -25.93 9.57 0.70
C LYS A 68 -25.82 10.78 -0.21
N TYR A 69 -24.78 10.85 -1.05
CA TYR A 69 -24.45 12.04 -1.84
C TYR A 69 -24.75 11.93 -3.33
N GLY A 70 -25.06 10.72 -3.84
CA GLY A 70 -25.39 10.45 -5.23
C GLY A 70 -24.20 10.37 -6.18
N VAL A 71 -22.99 10.63 -5.68
CA VAL A 71 -21.72 10.61 -6.43
C VAL A 71 -20.59 10.08 -5.55
N PRO A 72 -19.54 9.47 -6.13
CA PRO A 72 -18.35 9.06 -5.37
C PRO A 72 -17.54 10.28 -4.90
N PRO A 73 -16.63 10.10 -3.92
CA PRO A 73 -15.61 11.09 -3.61
C PRO A 73 -14.67 11.28 -4.81
N ASP A 74 -13.92 12.40 -4.82
CA ASP A 74 -12.78 12.56 -5.74
C ASP A 74 -11.61 11.73 -5.21
N THR A 75 -11.05 10.82 -6.04
CA THR A 75 -10.08 9.81 -5.61
C THR A 75 -8.75 9.92 -6.35
N PRO A 76 -7.95 11.01 -6.13
CA PRO A 76 -6.58 11.05 -6.60
C PRO A 76 -5.74 9.93 -5.97
N VAL A 77 -4.79 9.37 -6.73
CA VAL A 77 -3.96 8.26 -6.27
C VAL A 77 -2.50 8.65 -6.10
N PHE A 78 -1.80 7.91 -5.24
CA PHE A 78 -0.35 7.95 -5.08
C PHE A 78 0.24 6.53 -5.19
N GLY A 79 1.51 6.46 -5.52
CA GLY A 79 2.24 5.21 -5.60
C GLY A 79 3.07 4.89 -4.36
N ASP A 80 3.27 5.88 -3.46
CA ASP A 80 4.14 5.78 -2.30
C ASP A 80 3.68 6.72 -1.18
N ALA A 81 3.77 6.27 0.09
CA ALA A 81 3.33 7.04 1.25
C ALA A 81 4.16 8.32 1.47
N GLU A 82 5.45 8.33 1.09
CA GLU A 82 6.30 9.52 1.17
C GLU A 82 5.90 10.56 0.13
N GLU A 83 5.49 10.12 -1.07
CA GLU A 83 4.90 10.99 -2.07
C GLU A 83 3.67 11.70 -1.52
N ALA A 84 2.75 10.94 -0.90
CA ALA A 84 1.53 11.47 -0.31
C ALA A 84 1.85 12.48 0.81
N PHE A 85 2.72 12.12 1.73
CA PHE A 85 3.14 12.99 2.83
C PHE A 85 3.77 14.29 2.35
N THR A 86 4.68 14.21 1.38
CA THR A 86 5.36 15.39 0.81
C THR A 86 4.37 16.33 0.13
N LYS A 87 3.42 15.80 -0.64
CA LYS A 87 2.38 16.60 -1.31
C LYS A 87 1.47 17.30 -0.30
N ILE A 88 1.01 16.59 0.74
CA ILE A 88 0.16 17.16 1.80
C ILE A 88 0.91 18.27 2.54
N ARG A 89 2.18 18.06 2.90
CA ARG A 89 3.01 19.09 3.53
C ARG A 89 3.27 20.29 2.64
N ALA A 90 3.31 20.09 1.32
CA ALA A 90 3.42 21.18 0.34
C ALA A 90 2.09 21.92 0.10
N GLY A 91 1.02 21.58 0.82
CA GLY A 91 -0.28 22.26 0.76
C GLY A 91 -1.25 21.64 -0.27
N TYR A 92 -1.02 20.40 -0.72
CA TYR A 92 -2.00 19.67 -1.51
C TYR A 92 -3.23 19.39 -0.65
N GLN A 93 -4.37 19.98 -1.02
CA GLN A 93 -5.59 19.93 -0.24
C GLN A 93 -6.35 18.63 -0.54
N VAL A 94 -6.52 17.83 0.48
CA VAL A 94 -7.33 16.61 0.49
C VAL A 94 -8.04 16.49 1.83
N ASP A 95 -9.09 15.69 1.91
CA ASP A 95 -9.84 15.49 3.14
C ASP A 95 -9.35 14.28 3.91
N VAL A 96 -9.27 13.15 3.22
CA VAL A 96 -8.89 11.85 3.78
C VAL A 96 -7.72 11.30 2.98
N THR A 97 -6.77 10.66 3.66
CA THR A 97 -5.71 9.89 3.01
C THR A 97 -5.47 8.57 3.73
N HIS A 98 -4.74 7.67 3.11
CA HIS A 98 -4.65 6.25 3.44
C HIS A 98 -3.21 5.78 3.72
N PRO A 99 -2.54 6.26 4.80
CA PRO A 99 -1.24 5.75 5.23
C PRO A 99 -1.38 4.45 6.01
N CYS A 100 -0.26 3.75 6.22
CA CYS A 100 -0.22 2.68 7.19
C CYS A 100 0.02 3.21 8.62
N SER A 101 -0.30 2.41 9.62
CA SER A 101 -0.26 2.81 11.04
C SER A 101 1.13 3.24 11.50
N THR A 102 2.18 2.77 10.86
CA THR A 102 3.59 3.13 11.11
C THR A 102 3.89 4.60 10.85
N ASP A 103 3.16 5.25 9.95
CA ASP A 103 3.39 6.63 9.53
C ASP A 103 2.61 7.67 10.34
N VAL A 104 1.52 7.26 10.99
CA VAL A 104 0.56 8.17 11.62
C VAL A 104 1.20 9.13 12.63
N GLY A 105 2.08 8.60 13.49
CA GLY A 105 2.77 9.43 14.48
C GLY A 105 3.58 10.56 13.82
N ARG A 106 4.36 10.23 12.81
CA ARG A 106 5.18 11.20 12.07
C ARG A 106 4.33 12.26 11.35
N TRP A 107 3.26 11.85 10.70
CA TRP A 107 2.37 12.77 9.98
C TRP A 107 1.63 13.72 10.94
N ARG A 108 1.18 13.19 12.09
CA ARG A 108 0.60 13.98 13.17
C ARG A 108 1.59 15.01 13.72
N ASP A 109 2.79 14.56 14.08
CA ASP A 109 3.82 15.41 14.71
C ASP A 109 4.34 16.49 13.75
N ALA A 110 4.28 16.22 12.44
CA ALA A 110 4.52 17.21 11.40
C ALA A 110 3.36 18.20 11.18
N GLY A 111 2.24 18.06 11.93
CA GLY A 111 1.08 18.92 11.83
C GLY A 111 0.27 18.74 10.54
N ALA A 112 0.40 17.58 9.87
CA ALA A 112 -0.31 17.27 8.62
C ALA A 112 -1.73 16.73 8.86
N LEU A 113 -2.03 16.26 10.09
CA LEU A 113 -3.28 15.61 10.43
C LEU A 113 -4.10 16.45 11.42
N GLN A 114 -5.38 16.13 11.52
CA GLN A 114 -6.27 16.52 12.61
C GLN A 114 -6.98 15.28 13.17
N PRO A 115 -7.44 15.33 14.45
CA PRO A 115 -8.09 14.18 15.06
C PRO A 115 -9.45 13.89 14.40
N ILE A 116 -9.80 12.62 14.38
CA ILE A 116 -11.08 12.12 13.88
C ILE A 116 -12.08 12.04 15.04
N ASP A 117 -13.28 12.56 14.83
CA ASP A 117 -14.38 12.41 15.76
C ASP A 117 -15.07 11.06 15.58
N THR A 118 -14.63 10.06 16.34
CA THR A 118 -15.16 8.69 16.24
C THR A 118 -16.63 8.58 16.68
N ALA A 119 -17.19 9.56 17.39
CA ALA A 119 -18.61 9.55 17.74
C ALA A 119 -19.51 9.77 16.51
N ARG A 120 -18.96 10.28 15.42
CA ARG A 120 -19.64 10.45 14.13
C ARG A 120 -19.62 9.19 13.26
N LEU A 121 -18.84 8.18 13.63
CA LEU A 121 -18.66 6.96 12.86
C LEU A 121 -19.56 5.85 13.41
N SER A 122 -20.66 5.57 12.73
CA SER A 122 -21.64 4.55 13.15
C SER A 122 -21.07 3.13 13.14
N ASN A 123 -20.09 2.86 12.28
CA ASN A 123 -19.40 1.58 12.15
C ASN A 123 -18.17 1.44 13.08
N TRP A 124 -17.76 2.52 13.77
CA TRP A 124 -16.62 2.48 14.69
C TRP A 124 -16.72 1.41 15.79
N PRO A 125 -17.88 1.16 16.41
CA PRO A 125 -18.01 0.08 17.41
C PRO A 125 -17.58 -1.29 16.89
N ASP A 126 -17.79 -1.57 15.60
CA ASP A 126 -17.54 -2.87 14.97
C ASP A 126 -16.09 -3.05 14.46
N VAL A 127 -15.25 -2.03 14.58
CA VAL A 127 -13.80 -2.15 14.31
C VAL A 127 -13.15 -2.98 15.42
N PHE A 128 -12.27 -3.93 15.07
CA PHE A 128 -11.56 -4.76 16.01
C PHE A 128 -10.92 -3.94 17.15
N PRO A 129 -11.20 -4.25 18.44
CA PRO A 129 -10.69 -3.47 19.58
C PRO A 129 -9.17 -3.29 19.57
N ARG A 130 -8.43 -4.34 19.19
CA ARG A 130 -6.96 -4.30 19.11
C ARG A 130 -6.45 -3.31 18.07
N MET A 131 -7.15 -3.16 16.96
CA MET A 131 -6.75 -2.21 15.91
C MET A 131 -7.01 -0.76 16.31
N LYS A 132 -7.97 -0.51 17.20
CA LYS A 132 -8.24 0.84 17.73
C LYS A 132 -7.13 1.39 18.62
N THR A 133 -6.21 0.53 19.08
CA THR A 133 -5.16 0.86 20.06
C THR A 133 -3.75 0.55 19.55
N LEU A 134 -3.55 0.55 18.23
CA LEU A 134 -2.22 0.43 17.65
C LEU A 134 -1.31 1.57 18.16
N ARG A 135 -0.01 1.35 18.12
CA ARG A 135 0.95 2.34 18.59
C ARG A 135 0.87 3.62 17.74
N ASN A 136 0.94 4.77 18.42
CA ASN A 136 0.98 6.13 17.84
C ASN A 136 -0.29 6.60 17.11
N ILE A 137 -1.38 5.82 17.07
CA ILE A 137 -2.62 6.24 16.43
C ILE A 137 -3.56 7.03 17.38
N GLN A 138 -3.25 7.00 18.67
CA GLN A 138 -3.95 7.76 19.71
C GLN A 138 -2.97 8.66 20.43
N GLU A 139 -3.39 9.89 20.72
CA GLU A 139 -2.64 10.82 21.53
C GLU A 139 -3.57 11.83 22.19
N GLY A 140 -3.32 12.13 23.47
CA GLY A 140 -4.11 13.10 24.23
C GLY A 140 -5.61 12.76 24.30
N GLY A 141 -5.97 11.46 24.30
CA GLY A 141 -7.35 10.98 24.29
C GLY A 141 -8.07 11.18 22.95
N LYS A 142 -7.34 11.53 21.88
CA LYS A 142 -7.87 11.72 20.54
C LYS A 142 -7.46 10.59 19.61
N GLN A 143 -8.34 10.25 18.66
CA GLN A 143 -8.08 9.28 17.60
C GLN A 143 -7.56 9.99 16.35
N TRP A 144 -6.44 9.53 15.80
CA TRP A 144 -5.79 10.12 14.63
C TRP A 144 -5.80 9.24 13.40
N PHE A 145 -6.29 8.02 13.55
CA PHE A 145 -6.30 7.01 12.50
C PHE A 145 -7.47 6.05 12.71
N VAL A 146 -8.20 5.76 11.67
CA VAL A 146 -9.22 4.74 11.65
C VAL A 146 -8.69 3.55 10.85
N PRO A 147 -8.42 2.40 11.47
CA PRO A 147 -8.01 1.20 10.75
C PRO A 147 -9.05 0.86 9.68
N PHE A 148 -8.58 0.54 8.48
CA PHE A 148 -9.46 0.17 7.38
C PHE A 148 -9.15 -1.23 6.86
N ASP A 149 -7.94 -1.44 6.40
CA ASP A 149 -7.50 -2.70 5.82
C ASP A 149 -6.21 -3.21 6.48
N TRP A 150 -5.97 -4.48 6.29
CA TRP A 150 -4.74 -5.14 6.72
C TRP A 150 -4.39 -6.29 5.79
N GLY A 151 -3.11 -6.59 5.72
CA GLY A 151 -2.62 -7.66 4.92
C GLY A 151 -1.23 -8.11 5.34
N GLN A 152 -0.66 -8.92 4.50
CA GLN A 152 0.68 -9.44 4.66
C GLN A 152 1.50 -9.20 3.40
N THR A 153 2.76 -8.85 3.60
CA THR A 153 3.80 -8.98 2.59
C THR A 153 4.47 -10.33 2.79
N SER A 154 4.51 -11.14 1.75
CA SER A 154 5.16 -12.44 1.74
C SER A 154 5.67 -12.78 0.32
N ILE A 155 5.94 -14.04 0.06
CA ILE A 155 6.45 -14.51 -1.22
C ILE A 155 5.33 -15.21 -1.99
N THR A 156 5.01 -14.71 -3.19
CA THR A 156 4.27 -15.51 -4.17
C THR A 156 5.27 -16.24 -5.04
N TYR A 157 5.15 -17.56 -5.11
CA TYR A 157 6.03 -18.40 -5.92
C TYR A 157 5.25 -19.40 -6.77
N ARG A 158 5.82 -19.74 -7.92
CA ARG A 158 5.33 -20.78 -8.84
C ARG A 158 5.60 -22.17 -8.28
N THR A 159 4.55 -22.92 -7.95
CA THR A 159 4.67 -24.26 -7.33
C THR A 159 5.21 -25.32 -8.29
N ASP A 160 5.10 -25.08 -9.58
CA ASP A 160 5.64 -25.94 -10.65
C ASP A 160 7.11 -25.62 -11.02
N LEU A 161 7.65 -24.48 -10.56
CA LEU A 161 9.01 -24.03 -10.91
C LEU A 161 9.92 -23.91 -9.66
N VAL A 162 9.36 -23.79 -8.47
CA VAL A 162 10.12 -23.69 -7.21
C VAL A 162 10.05 -25.01 -6.46
N ASP A 163 11.18 -25.66 -6.29
CA ASP A 163 11.32 -26.88 -5.49
C ASP A 163 11.89 -26.57 -4.11
N LEU A 164 11.06 -26.68 -3.08
CA LEU A 164 11.45 -26.48 -1.69
C LEU A 164 12.25 -27.64 -1.09
N LYS A 165 12.39 -28.78 -1.84
CA LYS A 165 13.07 -30.00 -1.36
C LYS A 165 12.59 -30.51 -0.02
N GLY A 166 11.29 -30.38 0.25
CA GLY A 166 10.66 -30.80 1.52
C GLY A 166 11.00 -29.88 2.70
N LYS A 167 11.66 -28.75 2.49
CA LYS A 167 11.90 -27.75 3.54
C LYS A 167 10.65 -26.90 3.77
N PRO A 168 10.46 -26.37 4.99
CA PRO A 168 9.41 -25.40 5.24
C PRO A 168 9.61 -24.13 4.41
N GLU A 169 8.53 -23.45 4.08
CA GLU A 169 8.56 -22.14 3.43
C GLU A 169 9.35 -21.15 4.28
N SER A 170 10.09 -20.29 3.64
CA SER A 170 11.02 -19.34 4.27
C SER A 170 11.26 -18.15 3.35
N TRP A 171 11.51 -16.99 3.91
CA TRP A 171 12.04 -15.83 3.17
C TRP A 171 13.30 -16.17 2.38
N GLY A 172 14.03 -17.22 2.79
CA GLY A 172 15.23 -17.71 2.11
C GLY A 172 15.04 -18.10 0.65
N ILE A 173 13.80 -18.27 0.15
CA ILE A 173 13.52 -18.45 -1.29
C ILE A 173 14.08 -17.26 -2.09
N LEU A 174 14.00 -16.04 -1.55
CA LEU A 174 14.50 -14.82 -2.22
C LEU A 174 16.04 -14.66 -2.17
N TRP A 175 16.75 -15.60 -1.53
CA TRP A 175 18.22 -15.70 -1.49
C TRP A 175 18.73 -17.00 -2.09
N ASP A 176 17.85 -17.79 -2.76
CA ASP A 176 18.24 -19.07 -3.34
C ASP A 176 18.92 -18.87 -4.69
N GLU A 177 20.22 -19.11 -4.75
CA GLU A 177 21.02 -18.95 -5.97
C GLU A 177 20.55 -19.80 -7.16
N ARG A 178 19.79 -20.87 -6.92
CA ARG A 178 19.19 -21.69 -7.98
C ARG A 178 18.25 -20.86 -8.86
N TYR A 179 17.68 -19.81 -8.32
CA TYR A 179 16.72 -18.94 -8.99
C TYR A 179 17.31 -17.57 -9.38
N LYS A 180 18.65 -17.45 -9.41
CA LYS A 180 19.33 -16.21 -9.80
C LYS A 180 18.79 -15.66 -11.13
N GLY A 181 18.48 -14.37 -11.14
CA GLY A 181 17.90 -13.65 -12.28
C GLY A 181 16.41 -13.96 -12.51
N ARG A 182 15.76 -14.68 -11.59
CA ARG A 182 14.35 -15.04 -11.66
C ARG A 182 13.57 -14.73 -10.36
N LEU A 183 14.10 -13.79 -9.57
CA LEU A 183 13.50 -13.33 -8.31
C LEU A 183 13.18 -11.84 -8.43
N SER A 184 12.19 -11.38 -7.67
CA SER A 184 11.85 -9.95 -7.56
C SER A 184 11.44 -9.59 -6.14
N VAL A 185 11.70 -8.34 -5.74
CA VAL A 185 11.27 -7.78 -4.46
C VAL A 185 10.67 -6.39 -4.68
N ILE A 186 9.86 -5.94 -3.74
CA ILE A 186 9.21 -4.62 -3.78
C ILE A 186 10.28 -3.53 -3.68
N ASP A 187 10.20 -2.50 -4.52
CA ASP A 187 11.06 -1.33 -4.48
C ASP A 187 10.65 -0.37 -3.35
N SER A 188 10.68 -0.89 -2.14
CA SER A 188 10.32 -0.17 -0.92
C SER A 188 11.21 -0.61 0.23
N ALA A 189 11.79 0.34 0.94
CA ALA A 189 12.51 0.06 2.17
C ALA A 189 11.57 -0.53 3.24
N GLU A 190 10.32 -0.05 3.30
CA GLU A 190 9.33 -0.50 4.29
C GLU A 190 8.95 -1.97 4.11
N ASP A 191 8.90 -2.49 2.90
CA ASP A 191 8.64 -3.90 2.66
C ASP A 191 9.94 -4.73 2.69
N THR A 192 10.87 -4.40 1.80
CA THR A 192 12.02 -5.26 1.51
C THR A 192 13.05 -5.27 2.62
N TRP A 193 13.35 -4.11 3.24
CA TRP A 193 14.29 -4.06 4.35
C TRP A 193 13.75 -4.82 5.57
N TRP A 194 12.46 -4.62 5.90
CA TRP A 194 11.84 -5.30 7.04
C TRP A 194 11.73 -6.81 6.83
N CYS A 195 11.38 -7.26 5.62
CA CYS A 195 11.36 -8.70 5.32
C CYS A 195 12.75 -9.33 5.43
N ALA A 196 13.80 -8.61 5.00
CA ALA A 196 15.17 -9.07 5.19
C ALA A 196 15.58 -9.11 6.68
N ALA A 197 15.12 -8.14 7.49
CA ALA A 197 15.33 -8.13 8.94
C ALA A 197 14.65 -9.34 9.62
N ILE A 198 13.41 -9.64 9.24
CA ILE A 198 12.68 -10.83 9.70
C ILE A 198 13.46 -12.10 9.32
N TYR A 199 13.88 -12.23 8.08
CA TYR A 199 14.68 -13.37 7.62
C TYR A 199 16.01 -13.51 8.36
N ALA A 200 16.65 -12.39 8.68
CA ALA A 200 17.89 -12.35 9.45
C ALA A 200 17.69 -12.71 10.94
N GLY A 201 16.44 -12.85 11.41
CA GLY A 201 16.12 -13.09 12.82
C GLY A 201 16.42 -11.88 13.71
N VAL A 202 16.26 -10.67 13.17
CA VAL A 202 16.41 -9.41 13.91
C VAL A 202 15.14 -9.13 14.69
N ASP A 203 15.26 -8.61 15.92
CA ASP A 203 14.11 -8.07 16.65
C ASP A 203 13.69 -6.73 16.03
N VAL A 204 12.65 -6.78 15.19
CA VAL A 204 12.13 -5.62 14.45
C VAL A 204 11.63 -4.47 15.35
N ASN A 205 11.44 -4.73 16.64
CA ASN A 205 11.02 -3.73 17.62
C ASN A 205 12.18 -3.07 18.37
N ASN A 206 13.41 -3.59 18.19
CA ASN A 206 14.59 -3.09 18.89
C ASN A 206 15.85 -3.18 18.00
N ILE A 207 15.87 -2.39 16.92
CA ILE A 207 16.93 -2.38 15.92
C ILE A 207 18.19 -1.70 16.46
N THR A 208 19.32 -2.36 16.34
CA THR A 208 20.64 -1.85 16.67
C THR A 208 21.45 -1.50 15.41
N ASP A 209 22.55 -0.75 15.55
CA ASP A 209 23.46 -0.48 14.42
C ASP A 209 24.10 -1.78 13.87
N ALA A 210 24.30 -2.80 14.71
CA ALA A 210 24.75 -4.11 14.25
C ALA A 210 23.69 -4.82 13.38
N ASP A 211 22.41 -4.66 13.71
CA ASP A 211 21.31 -5.20 12.91
C ASP A 211 21.18 -4.48 11.56
N LEU A 212 21.35 -3.17 11.53
CA LEU A 212 21.42 -2.40 10.28
C LEU A 212 22.50 -2.97 9.35
N ALA A 213 23.73 -3.12 9.85
CA ALA A 213 24.83 -3.67 9.07
C ALA A 213 24.56 -5.11 8.60
N LYS A 214 23.95 -5.94 9.45
CA LYS A 214 23.58 -7.33 9.13
C LYS A 214 22.56 -7.40 8.00
N VAL A 215 21.51 -6.57 8.05
CA VAL A 215 20.45 -6.53 7.04
C VAL A 215 20.99 -5.95 5.73
N LYS A 216 21.80 -4.87 5.78
CA LYS A 216 22.45 -4.31 4.59
C LYS A 216 23.28 -5.38 3.88
N ALA A 217 24.17 -6.07 4.57
CA ALA A 217 25.01 -7.13 3.98
C ALA A 217 24.17 -8.29 3.40
N LEU A 218 23.00 -8.59 3.98
CA LEU A 218 22.08 -9.61 3.48
C LEU A 218 21.42 -9.17 2.17
N LEU A 219 20.96 -7.92 2.08
CA LEU A 219 20.34 -7.36 0.88
C LEU A 219 21.35 -7.14 -0.27
N GLU A 220 22.61 -6.77 0.06
CA GLU A 220 23.69 -6.72 -0.93
C GLU A 220 23.93 -8.09 -1.58
N LYS A 221 23.84 -9.19 -0.82
CA LYS A 221 23.92 -10.56 -1.35
C LYS A 221 22.69 -10.92 -2.18
N GLN A 222 21.53 -10.40 -1.86
CA GLN A 222 20.30 -10.66 -2.62
C GLN A 222 20.29 -9.96 -3.98
N ARG A 223 20.78 -8.71 -4.04
CA ARG A 223 20.73 -7.86 -5.23
C ARG A 223 21.12 -8.57 -6.53
N PRO A 224 22.25 -9.29 -6.63
CA PRO A 224 22.65 -9.97 -7.88
C PRO A 224 21.77 -11.17 -8.23
N LEU A 225 20.88 -11.59 -7.35
CA LEU A 225 19.92 -12.71 -7.60
C LEU A 225 18.61 -12.19 -8.21
N LEU A 226 18.32 -10.90 -8.07
CA LEU A 226 17.08 -10.33 -8.55
C LEU A 226 17.08 -10.13 -10.06
N ARG A 227 15.92 -10.27 -10.66
CA ARG A 227 15.62 -9.86 -12.02
C ARG A 227 15.38 -8.37 -12.11
N PHE A 228 14.59 -7.84 -11.17
CA PHE A 228 14.28 -6.41 -11.02
C PHE A 228 13.75 -6.12 -9.61
N TYR A 229 13.80 -4.85 -9.22
CA TYR A 229 12.98 -4.28 -8.16
C TYR A 229 11.66 -3.81 -8.75
N GLN A 230 10.56 -4.03 -8.06
CA GLN A 230 9.22 -3.76 -8.56
C GLN A 230 8.52 -2.65 -7.79
N SER A 231 7.84 -1.78 -8.51
CA SER A 231 6.94 -0.75 -7.98
C SER A 231 5.49 -0.91 -8.45
N ASP A 232 5.21 -2.00 -9.20
CA ASP A 232 3.90 -2.30 -9.77
C ASP A 232 3.61 -3.80 -9.71
N MET A 233 2.53 -4.19 -9.03
CA MET A 233 2.14 -5.58 -8.86
C MET A 233 1.69 -6.23 -10.17
N THR A 234 1.08 -5.49 -11.08
CA THR A 234 0.66 -6.02 -12.39
C THR A 234 1.85 -6.54 -13.19
N THR A 235 2.96 -5.79 -13.20
CA THR A 235 4.21 -6.22 -13.84
C THR A 235 4.76 -7.52 -13.24
N VAL A 236 4.73 -7.62 -11.92
CA VAL A 236 5.17 -8.82 -11.20
C VAL A 236 4.28 -10.03 -11.49
N GLU A 237 2.97 -9.84 -11.48
CA GLU A 237 2.00 -10.90 -11.78
C GLU A 237 2.19 -11.43 -13.23
N GLN A 238 2.40 -10.53 -14.19
CA GLN A 238 2.71 -10.91 -15.57
C GLN A 238 4.03 -11.69 -15.67
N ALA A 239 5.07 -11.27 -14.96
CA ALA A 239 6.37 -11.94 -14.93
C ALA A 239 6.30 -13.33 -14.25
N LEU A 240 5.50 -13.48 -13.18
CA LEU A 240 5.20 -14.78 -12.57
C LEU A 240 4.37 -15.67 -13.50
N ALA A 241 3.34 -15.12 -14.15
CA ALA A 241 2.47 -15.86 -15.06
C ALA A 241 3.26 -16.42 -16.25
N SER A 242 4.13 -15.60 -16.85
CA SER A 242 4.99 -16.02 -17.97
C SER A 242 6.14 -16.95 -17.56
N GLY A 243 6.47 -17.02 -16.26
CA GLY A 243 7.64 -17.75 -15.76
C GLY A 243 8.96 -17.02 -15.99
N GLU A 244 8.97 -15.73 -16.34
CA GLU A 244 10.16 -14.88 -16.36
C GLU A 244 10.81 -14.85 -14.99
N ILE A 245 9.99 -14.68 -13.93
CA ILE A 245 10.39 -14.88 -12.54
C ILE A 245 9.63 -16.09 -11.95
N VAL A 246 10.21 -16.68 -10.92
CA VAL A 246 9.62 -17.87 -10.26
C VAL A 246 9.12 -17.58 -8.86
N ALA A 247 9.65 -16.56 -8.23
CA ALA A 247 9.23 -16.11 -6.91
C ALA A 247 9.41 -14.60 -6.80
N ALA A 248 8.47 -13.97 -6.12
CA ALA A 248 8.49 -12.53 -5.86
C ALA A 248 7.91 -12.20 -4.50
N MET A 249 8.41 -11.14 -3.90
CA MET A 249 7.74 -10.50 -2.78
C MET A 249 6.47 -9.83 -3.30
N THR A 250 5.32 -10.12 -2.68
CA THR A 250 4.01 -9.57 -3.07
C THR A 250 3.11 -9.37 -1.85
N TRP A 251 1.96 -8.79 -2.10
CA TRP A 251 0.86 -8.73 -1.14
C TRP A 251 -0.18 -9.83 -1.39
N ASN A 252 -1.13 -10.01 -0.48
CA ASN A 252 -2.17 -11.04 -0.52
C ASN A 252 -2.98 -11.09 -1.83
N SER A 253 -3.16 -9.95 -2.52
CA SER A 253 -3.96 -9.87 -3.75
C SER A 253 -3.34 -10.62 -4.92
N SER A 254 -2.01 -10.59 -5.06
CA SER A 254 -1.33 -11.18 -6.22
C SER A 254 -1.53 -12.69 -6.39
N PRO A 255 -1.40 -13.55 -5.35
CA PRO A 255 -1.68 -14.98 -5.50
C PRO A 255 -3.14 -15.25 -5.89
N LEU A 256 -4.09 -14.43 -5.41
CA LEU A 256 -5.49 -14.54 -5.78
C LEU A 256 -5.69 -14.25 -7.27
N THR A 257 -5.14 -13.13 -7.76
CA THR A 257 -5.19 -12.74 -9.19
C THR A 257 -4.59 -13.82 -10.07
N LEU A 258 -3.42 -14.34 -9.72
CA LEU A 258 -2.74 -15.38 -10.50
C LEU A 258 -3.51 -16.70 -10.50
N SER A 259 -4.04 -17.12 -9.35
CA SER A 259 -4.83 -18.35 -9.24
C SER A 259 -6.13 -18.28 -10.02
N LYS A 260 -6.84 -17.13 -10.01
CA LYS A 260 -8.04 -16.90 -10.85
C LYS A 260 -7.73 -17.09 -12.36
N ASN A 261 -6.49 -16.80 -12.77
CA ASN A 261 -6.01 -17.00 -14.14
C ASN A 261 -5.39 -18.40 -14.41
N GLY A 262 -5.53 -19.35 -13.49
CA GLY A 262 -5.05 -20.70 -13.64
C GLY A 262 -3.54 -20.86 -13.49
N ILE A 263 -2.83 -19.87 -12.98
CA ILE A 263 -1.38 -19.94 -12.75
C ILE A 263 -1.11 -20.70 -11.44
N PRO A 264 -0.27 -21.74 -11.43
CA PRO A 264 0.01 -22.55 -10.24
C PRO A 264 0.96 -21.78 -9.31
N VAL A 265 0.40 -21.00 -8.41
CA VAL A 265 1.14 -20.21 -7.41
C VAL A 265 0.71 -20.56 -5.99
N ARG A 266 1.57 -20.21 -5.04
CA ARG A 266 1.29 -20.23 -3.63
C ARG A 266 1.82 -18.95 -2.97
N PHE A 267 1.07 -18.43 -2.02
CA PHE A 267 1.53 -17.41 -1.08
C PHE A 267 2.20 -18.11 0.08
N ALA A 268 3.48 -17.87 0.29
CA ALA A 268 4.25 -18.54 1.30
C ALA A 268 3.81 -18.15 2.72
N GLU A 269 3.84 -19.13 3.63
CA GLU A 269 3.80 -18.92 5.07
C GLU A 269 5.24 -19.08 5.62
N PRO A 270 6.10 -18.06 5.54
CA PRO A 270 7.48 -18.20 5.96
C PRO A 270 7.57 -18.58 7.43
N LYS A 271 8.41 -19.56 7.76
CA LYS A 271 8.63 -19.98 9.15
C LYS A 271 9.12 -18.85 10.07
N GLU A 272 9.70 -17.81 9.51
CA GLU A 272 10.14 -16.61 10.19
C GLU A 272 8.99 -15.63 10.47
N GLY A 273 7.81 -15.86 9.88
CA GLY A 273 6.65 -14.98 9.89
C GLY A 273 6.57 -14.08 8.66
N ALA A 274 5.37 -13.80 8.19
CA ALA A 274 5.10 -12.81 7.15
C ALA A 274 5.09 -11.40 7.77
N LEU A 275 5.52 -10.40 7.03
CA LEU A 275 5.37 -9.00 7.44
C LEU A 275 3.89 -8.64 7.40
N THR A 276 3.35 -8.20 8.53
CA THR A 276 1.94 -7.82 8.65
C THR A 276 1.81 -6.31 8.82
N TRP A 277 0.94 -5.71 8.04
CA TRP A 277 0.67 -4.28 8.05
C TRP A 277 -0.82 -4.00 8.29
N VAL A 278 -1.11 -2.84 8.87
CA VAL A 278 -2.45 -2.29 9.01
C VAL A 278 -2.42 -0.88 8.46
N CYS A 279 -3.18 -0.63 7.40
CA CYS A 279 -3.35 0.68 6.82
C CYS A 279 -4.75 1.20 7.13
N GLY A 280 -4.98 2.47 6.91
CA GLY A 280 -6.27 3.05 7.27
C GLY A 280 -6.35 4.54 6.99
N LEU A 281 -7.37 5.14 7.51
CA LEU A 281 -7.83 6.46 7.13
C LEU A 281 -7.39 7.49 8.14
N VAL A 282 -6.82 8.58 7.68
CA VAL A 282 -6.48 9.75 8.48
C VAL A 282 -7.17 10.98 7.92
N LEU A 283 -7.57 11.88 8.82
CA LEU A 283 -8.16 13.16 8.45
C LEU A 283 -7.05 14.20 8.31
N VAL A 284 -6.91 14.76 7.11
CA VAL A 284 -5.88 15.76 6.84
C VAL A 284 -6.24 17.08 7.50
N LYS A 285 -5.24 17.79 8.00
CA LYS A 285 -5.43 19.09 8.64
C LYS A 285 -6.10 20.06 7.66
N ASP A 286 -7.03 20.84 8.18
CA ASP A 286 -7.80 21.83 7.42
C ASP A 286 -8.57 21.21 6.22
N ALA A 287 -8.99 19.94 6.36
CA ALA A 287 -9.84 19.24 5.40
C ALA A 287 -11.04 20.10 4.98
N PRO A 288 -11.17 20.42 3.67
CA PRO A 288 -12.21 21.36 3.21
C PRO A 288 -13.64 20.83 3.38
N HIS A 289 -13.83 19.53 3.44
CA HIS A 289 -15.14 18.87 3.51
C HIS A 289 -15.26 17.99 4.77
N TYR A 290 -15.01 18.54 5.94
CA TYR A 290 -14.90 17.83 7.22
C TYR A 290 -16.05 16.84 7.48
N ASP A 291 -17.32 17.24 7.24
CA ASP A 291 -18.47 16.36 7.45
C ASP A 291 -18.49 15.20 6.46
N LYS A 292 -18.26 15.48 5.19
CA LYS A 292 -18.18 14.44 4.14
C LYS A 292 -16.99 13.51 4.33
N ALA A 293 -15.88 14.00 4.88
CA ALA A 293 -14.72 13.18 5.23
C ALA A 293 -15.07 12.12 6.28
N HIS A 294 -15.84 12.49 7.32
CA HIS A 294 -16.30 11.54 8.33
C HIS A 294 -17.29 10.52 7.74
N ASP A 295 -18.23 10.99 6.91
CA ASP A 295 -19.15 10.08 6.22
C ASP A 295 -18.43 9.10 5.28
N LEU A 296 -17.35 9.55 4.63
CA LEU A 296 -16.50 8.68 3.80
C LEU A 296 -15.76 7.65 4.65
N ILE A 297 -15.11 8.09 5.74
CA ILE A 297 -14.42 7.20 6.68
C ILE A 297 -15.40 6.16 7.23
N ASP A 298 -16.61 6.57 7.62
CA ASP A 298 -17.63 5.65 8.13
C ASP A 298 -18.11 4.65 7.07
N ALA A 299 -18.30 5.11 5.83
CA ALA A 299 -18.67 4.24 4.71
C ALA A 299 -17.59 3.19 4.43
N MET A 300 -16.33 3.57 4.49
CA MET A 300 -15.21 2.66 4.21
C MET A 300 -15.04 1.59 5.29
N ILE A 301 -15.35 1.87 6.55
CA ILE A 301 -15.30 0.85 7.62
C ILE A 301 -16.65 0.10 7.79
N SER A 302 -17.55 0.17 6.81
CA SER A 302 -18.82 -0.57 6.81
C SER A 302 -18.62 -2.06 6.52
N VAL A 303 -19.65 -2.85 6.81
CA VAL A 303 -19.66 -4.29 6.48
C VAL A 303 -19.61 -4.50 4.97
N GLU A 304 -20.35 -3.69 4.19
CA GLU A 304 -20.41 -3.80 2.74
C GLU A 304 -19.03 -3.57 2.11
N SER A 305 -18.34 -2.52 2.52
CA SER A 305 -16.97 -2.22 2.10
C SER A 305 -16.03 -3.37 2.45
N GLY A 306 -16.14 -3.88 3.68
CA GLY A 306 -15.32 -4.98 4.16
C GLY A 306 -15.55 -6.29 3.40
N VAL A 307 -16.79 -6.62 3.10
CA VAL A 307 -17.10 -7.81 2.28
C VAL A 307 -16.45 -7.70 0.91
N TYR A 308 -16.57 -6.54 0.25
CA TYR A 308 -15.93 -6.33 -1.05
C TYR A 308 -14.41 -6.50 -0.99
N LEU A 309 -13.75 -5.80 -0.06
CA LEU A 309 -12.30 -5.84 0.10
C LEU A 309 -11.79 -7.28 0.37
N ILE A 310 -12.49 -8.03 1.22
CA ILE A 310 -12.16 -9.43 1.51
C ILE A 310 -12.35 -10.30 0.28
N THR A 311 -13.48 -10.16 -0.43
CA THR A 311 -13.83 -11.10 -1.51
C THR A 311 -13.14 -10.80 -2.84
N GLU A 312 -12.89 -9.56 -3.16
CA GLU A 312 -12.30 -9.19 -4.46
C GLU A 312 -10.80 -8.94 -4.38
N ASP A 313 -10.32 -8.29 -3.32
CA ASP A 313 -8.90 -7.94 -3.18
C ASP A 313 -8.11 -8.94 -2.31
N GLY A 314 -8.80 -9.76 -1.49
CA GLY A 314 -8.16 -10.75 -0.63
C GLY A 314 -7.46 -10.15 0.59
N TYR A 315 -7.71 -8.89 0.91
CA TYR A 315 -7.22 -8.24 2.12
C TYR A 315 -8.15 -8.46 3.31
N GLY A 316 -7.61 -8.38 4.51
CA GLY A 316 -8.43 -8.31 5.70
C GLY A 316 -8.99 -6.91 5.89
N HIS A 317 -10.15 -6.82 6.51
CA HIS A 317 -10.81 -5.55 6.83
C HIS A 317 -10.85 -5.31 8.33
N SER A 318 -10.96 -4.07 8.76
CA SER A 318 -10.97 -3.70 10.17
C SER A 318 -12.30 -3.96 10.89
N ASN A 319 -13.41 -4.07 10.15
CA ASN A 319 -14.73 -4.38 10.71
C ASN A 319 -14.89 -5.89 10.90
N GLU A 320 -15.07 -6.32 12.15
CA GLU A 320 -15.18 -7.75 12.49
C GLU A 320 -16.42 -8.42 11.87
N LYS A 321 -17.53 -7.71 11.73
CA LYS A 321 -18.77 -8.22 11.14
C LYS A 321 -18.65 -8.51 9.64
N ALA A 322 -17.69 -7.91 8.94
CA ALA A 322 -17.44 -8.22 7.55
C ALA A 322 -17.01 -9.68 7.36
N PHE A 323 -16.22 -10.23 8.29
CA PHE A 323 -15.80 -11.63 8.26
C PHE A 323 -16.97 -12.58 8.53
N ASP A 324 -17.94 -12.19 9.37
CA ASP A 324 -19.15 -12.98 9.61
C ASP A 324 -20.03 -13.06 8.35
N ALA A 325 -20.03 -12.01 7.55
CA ALA A 325 -20.83 -11.90 6.33
C ALA A 325 -20.25 -12.62 5.10
N VAL A 326 -18.97 -13.07 5.15
CA VAL A 326 -18.31 -13.81 4.06
C VAL A 326 -18.31 -15.30 4.37
N ASP A 327 -18.61 -16.16 3.39
CA ASP A 327 -18.57 -17.60 3.54
C ASP A 327 -17.17 -18.10 3.93
N GLU A 328 -17.10 -19.14 4.77
CA GLU A 328 -15.84 -19.67 5.29
C GLU A 328 -14.91 -20.19 4.17
N ASP A 329 -15.46 -20.90 3.19
CA ASP A 329 -14.68 -21.38 2.03
C ASP A 329 -14.10 -20.20 1.21
N ALA A 330 -14.86 -19.12 1.11
CA ALA A 330 -14.38 -17.90 0.44
C ALA A 330 -13.27 -17.20 1.21
N LEU A 331 -13.32 -17.20 2.54
CA LEU A 331 -12.23 -16.72 3.40
C LEU A 331 -10.97 -17.58 3.26
N LEU A 332 -11.13 -18.91 3.38
CA LEU A 332 -10.02 -19.86 3.30
C LEU A 332 -9.29 -19.80 1.95
N ALA A 333 -10.03 -19.62 0.85
CA ALA A 333 -9.44 -19.46 -0.49
C ALA A 333 -8.53 -18.21 -0.61
N ARG A 334 -8.64 -17.27 0.35
CA ARG A 334 -7.87 -16.02 0.42
C ARG A 334 -6.82 -16.03 1.54
N GLY A 335 -6.63 -17.17 2.19
CA GLY A 335 -5.76 -17.28 3.37
C GLY A 335 -6.30 -16.56 4.60
N LEU A 336 -7.59 -16.28 4.61
CA LEU A 336 -8.31 -15.65 5.73
C LEU A 336 -9.17 -16.70 6.47
N SER A 337 -9.74 -16.34 7.62
CA SER A 337 -10.64 -17.21 8.40
C SER A 337 -11.67 -16.38 9.16
N LYS A 338 -12.64 -17.05 9.75
CA LYS A 338 -13.59 -16.44 10.71
C LYS A 338 -12.92 -15.91 11.98
N HIS A 339 -11.63 -16.23 12.18
CA HIS A 339 -10.81 -15.76 13.29
C HIS A 339 -9.60 -14.96 12.79
N PRO A 340 -9.81 -13.81 12.10
CA PRO A 340 -8.76 -13.08 11.43
C PRO A 340 -7.66 -12.58 12.37
N LEU A 341 -7.97 -12.34 13.65
CA LEU A 341 -6.97 -11.94 14.64
C LEU A 341 -5.90 -13.02 14.89
N GLU A 342 -6.19 -14.30 14.65
CA GLU A 342 -5.19 -15.37 14.75
C GLU A 342 -4.14 -15.23 13.64
N ILE A 343 -4.57 -14.88 12.44
CA ILE A 343 -3.68 -14.64 11.29
C ILE A 343 -2.81 -13.42 11.56
N LEU A 344 -3.42 -12.32 12.01
CA LEU A 344 -2.72 -11.12 12.43
C LEU A 344 -1.66 -11.41 13.51
N ASN A 345 -1.99 -12.27 14.50
CA ASN A 345 -1.08 -12.59 15.60
C ASN A 345 0.10 -13.49 15.20
N LYS A 346 -0.01 -14.26 14.11
CA LYS A 346 1.09 -15.08 13.57
C LYS A 346 2.07 -14.26 12.75
N GLY A 347 1.66 -13.11 12.22
CA GLY A 347 2.51 -12.23 11.46
C GLY A 347 3.44 -11.39 12.32
N VAL A 348 4.47 -10.86 11.71
CA VAL A 348 5.41 -9.93 12.34
C VAL A 348 4.95 -8.50 12.05
N PHE A 349 4.56 -7.79 13.11
CA PHE A 349 4.18 -6.38 13.03
C PHE A 349 5.42 -5.51 13.25
N VAL A 350 5.75 -4.69 12.26
CA VAL A 350 6.73 -3.63 12.45
C VAL A 350 6.03 -2.43 13.10
N GLN A 351 6.61 -1.94 14.18
CA GLN A 351 6.15 -0.74 14.87
C GLN A 351 6.75 0.50 14.19
N ALA A 352 6.09 1.63 14.37
CA ALA A 352 6.68 2.91 13.98
C ALA A 352 8.05 3.09 14.64
N VAL A 353 9.06 3.38 13.85
CA VAL A 353 10.43 3.61 14.30
C VAL A 353 10.72 5.11 14.43
N SER A 354 11.86 5.46 15.04
CA SER A 354 12.26 6.86 15.10
C SER A 354 12.59 7.42 13.71
N PRO A 355 12.40 8.73 13.46
CA PRO A 355 12.75 9.37 12.19
C PRO A 355 14.22 9.14 11.80
N GLU A 356 15.14 9.10 12.78
CA GLU A 356 16.57 8.85 12.57
C GLU A 356 16.81 7.44 12.06
N LEU A 357 16.13 6.45 12.65
CA LEU A 357 16.24 5.05 12.21
C LEU A 357 15.63 4.87 10.82
N LYS A 358 14.46 5.47 10.55
CA LYS A 358 13.84 5.45 9.22
C LYS A 358 14.80 6.02 8.17
N THR A 359 15.40 7.18 8.42
CA THR A 359 16.38 7.81 7.51
C THR A 359 17.59 6.92 7.25
N LYS A 360 18.11 6.20 8.28
CA LYS A 360 19.21 5.25 8.10
C LYS A 360 18.81 4.10 7.19
N ILE A 361 17.62 3.51 7.40
CA ILE A 361 17.08 2.41 6.60
C ILE A 361 16.88 2.82 5.13
N GLU A 362 16.29 3.98 4.90
CA GLU A 362 16.07 4.52 3.55
C GLU A 362 17.38 4.80 2.81
N ARG A 363 18.38 5.33 3.50
CA ARG A 363 19.71 5.53 2.94
C ARG A 363 20.37 4.20 2.58
N ASP A 364 20.37 3.23 3.51
CA ASP A 364 20.95 1.91 3.26
C ASP A 364 20.25 1.22 2.08
N TRP A 365 18.91 1.35 1.97
CA TRP A 365 18.16 0.83 0.84
C TRP A 365 18.59 1.47 -0.49
N SER A 366 18.74 2.79 -0.52
CA SER A 366 19.24 3.53 -1.68
C SER A 366 20.63 3.08 -2.11
N ASP A 367 21.57 2.95 -1.15
CA ASP A 367 22.93 2.48 -1.37
C ASP A 367 22.96 1.06 -1.94
N ILE A 368 22.16 0.16 -1.36
CA ILE A 368 22.03 -1.23 -1.83
C ILE A 368 21.58 -1.28 -3.28
N LYS A 369 20.54 -0.52 -3.65
CA LYS A 369 20.06 -0.48 -5.05
C LYS A 369 21.11 0.08 -6.00
N ALA A 370 21.81 1.13 -5.59
CA ALA A 370 22.89 1.73 -6.37
C ALA A 370 24.14 0.83 -6.47
N GLY A 371 24.31 -0.08 -5.54
CA GLY A 371 25.46 -0.98 -5.50
C GLY A 371 26.71 -0.37 -4.87
N VAL A 372 26.52 0.54 -3.93
CA VAL A 372 27.58 1.25 -3.20
C VAL A 372 27.49 0.99 -1.71
#